data_a5c53b41658abc7f49573155e79bdfde
#
_entry.id   a5c53b41658abc7f49573155e79bdfde
#
_cell.length_a   1.000
_cell.length_b   1.000
_cell.length_c   1.000
_cell.angle_alpha   90.00
_cell.angle_beta   90.00
_cell.angle_gamma   90.00
#
_symmetry.space_group_name_H-M   'P 1'
#
loop_
_entity.id
_entity.type
_entity.pdbx_description
1 polymer ?
#
loop_
_entity_poly.entity_id
_entity_poly.type
_entity_poly.pdbx_seq_one_letter_code
_entity_poly.pdbx_strand_id
1 'polypeptide(L)'
;MSNQVNIEDIADFLGKEVGLTDWVEINQAQINKFADATGDHQYIHVDEDRAAETPFGATIAHGFLTLSLLSKLSSMNGGIKLKNSVMGINYGLDKVRFVSPVKVNSRVRARFELISAEEKKPKHYLLKHNVTVEIEGVEKPALIAEWLGMTVVQ
;
A
#
# COMPACT_ATOMS: atom_id res chain seq x y z
N MET A 1 16.34 -6.73 4.97
CA MET A 1 17.40 -5.72 4.78
C MET A 1 16.75 -4.46 4.24
N SER A 2 17.05 -3.30 4.79
CA SER A 2 16.56 -2.05 4.24
C SER A 2 17.23 -1.82 2.89
N ASN A 3 16.48 -1.73 1.81
CA ASN A 3 16.97 -1.38 0.47
C ASN A 3 17.35 0.11 0.42
N GLN A 4 18.38 0.48 1.20
CA GLN A 4 18.88 1.85 1.20
C GLN A 4 19.82 2.04 0.02
N VAL A 5 19.49 2.98 -0.85
CA VAL A 5 20.17 3.27 -2.10
C VAL A 5 20.66 4.71 -2.08
N ASN A 6 21.87 4.95 -2.62
CA ASN A 6 22.29 6.32 -2.89
C ASN A 6 21.48 6.87 -4.06
N ILE A 7 21.24 8.18 -4.04
CA ILE A 7 20.45 8.80 -5.12
C ILE A 7 21.15 8.65 -6.49
N GLU A 8 22.47 8.64 -6.51
CA GLU A 8 23.26 8.46 -7.74
C GLU A 8 23.02 7.10 -8.39
N ASP A 9 22.69 6.08 -7.59
CA ASP A 9 22.49 4.70 -8.03
C ASP A 9 21.02 4.41 -8.37
N ILE A 10 20.10 5.36 -8.16
CA ILE A 10 18.67 5.13 -8.27
C ILE A 10 18.23 4.66 -9.67
N ALA A 11 18.93 5.12 -10.71
CA ALA A 11 18.64 4.76 -12.09
C ALA A 11 18.74 3.25 -12.35
N ASP A 12 19.58 2.54 -11.62
CA ASP A 12 19.79 1.10 -11.75
C ASP A 12 18.57 0.29 -11.31
N PHE A 13 17.66 0.91 -10.57
CA PHE A 13 16.46 0.27 -10.02
C PHE A 13 15.17 0.59 -10.80
N LEU A 14 15.24 1.50 -11.78
CA LEU A 14 14.08 1.87 -12.58
C LEU A 14 13.54 0.66 -13.37
N GLY A 15 12.22 0.46 -13.31
CA GLY A 15 11.54 -0.64 -13.97
C GLY A 15 11.72 -2.00 -13.29
N LYS A 16 12.28 -2.03 -12.09
CA LYS A 16 12.54 -3.28 -11.36
C LYS A 16 11.68 -3.37 -10.09
N GLU A 17 11.37 -4.61 -9.69
CA GLU A 17 10.80 -4.89 -8.38
C GLU A 17 11.86 -4.55 -7.32
N VAL A 18 11.49 -3.65 -6.41
CA VAL A 18 12.37 -3.13 -5.36
C VAL A 18 11.91 -3.51 -3.96
N GLY A 19 10.79 -4.19 -3.85
CA GLY A 19 10.29 -4.68 -2.57
C GLY A 19 9.14 -5.65 -2.72
N LEU A 20 9.13 -6.63 -1.84
CA LEU A 20 8.03 -7.57 -1.61
C LEU A 20 7.92 -7.75 -0.11
N THR A 21 6.77 -7.42 0.45
CA THR A 21 6.56 -7.49 1.90
C THR A 21 6.16 -8.90 2.35
N ASP A 22 6.25 -9.13 3.65
CA ASP A 22 5.57 -10.26 4.27
C ASP A 22 4.06 -10.06 4.24
N TRP A 23 3.33 -11.15 4.50
CA TRP A 23 1.88 -11.14 4.63
C TRP A 23 1.45 -10.46 5.93
N VAL A 24 0.39 -9.65 5.87
CA VAL A 24 -0.28 -9.07 7.03
C VAL A 24 -1.76 -9.41 7.01
N GLU A 25 -2.31 -9.76 8.16
CA GLU A 25 -3.73 -10.04 8.30
C GLU A 25 -4.53 -8.75 8.47
N ILE A 26 -5.71 -8.71 7.86
CA ILE A 26 -6.70 -7.65 8.09
C ILE A 26 -7.89 -8.30 8.81
N ASN A 27 -8.02 -8.04 10.11
CA ASN A 27 -9.09 -8.61 10.93
C ASN A 27 -10.24 -7.62 11.14
N GLN A 28 -11.34 -8.12 11.71
CA GLN A 28 -12.54 -7.31 11.94
C GLN A 28 -12.28 -6.13 12.89
N ALA A 29 -11.44 -6.31 13.91
CA ALA A 29 -11.12 -5.24 14.85
C ALA A 29 -10.46 -4.04 14.14
N GLN A 30 -9.56 -4.30 13.19
CA GLN A 30 -8.93 -3.25 12.38
C GLN A 30 -9.94 -2.56 11.46
N ILE A 31 -10.81 -3.32 10.82
CA ILE A 31 -11.87 -2.79 9.96
C ILE A 31 -12.81 -1.88 10.77
N ASN A 32 -13.23 -2.32 11.97
CA ASN A 32 -14.07 -1.53 12.84
C ASN A 32 -13.40 -0.22 13.29
N LYS A 33 -12.10 -0.26 13.62
CA LYS A 33 -11.33 0.95 13.96
C LYS A 33 -11.25 1.92 12.80
N PHE A 34 -11.07 1.43 11.58
CA PHE A 34 -11.06 2.27 10.39
C PHE A 34 -12.44 2.89 10.14
N ALA A 35 -13.50 2.13 10.30
CA ALA A 35 -14.88 2.63 10.22
C ALA A 35 -15.13 3.76 11.23
N ASP A 36 -14.69 3.57 12.47
CA ASP A 36 -14.82 4.58 13.52
C ASP A 36 -13.99 5.84 13.21
N ALA A 37 -12.76 5.66 12.73
CA ALA A 37 -11.87 6.78 12.43
C ALA A 37 -12.34 7.65 11.26
N THR A 38 -13.04 7.05 10.28
CA THR A 38 -13.44 7.73 9.03
C THR A 38 -14.92 8.02 8.93
N GLY A 39 -15.74 7.37 9.77
CA GLY A 39 -17.21 7.50 9.73
C GLY A 39 -17.88 6.61 8.70
N ASP A 40 -17.14 5.72 8.02
CA ASP A 40 -17.72 4.78 7.06
C ASP A 40 -18.11 3.47 7.75
N HIS A 41 -19.36 3.41 8.22
CA HIS A 41 -19.95 2.25 8.88
C HIS A 41 -20.92 1.49 7.96
N GLN A 42 -20.67 1.46 6.66
CA GLN A 42 -21.50 0.67 5.75
C GLN A 42 -21.51 -0.80 6.21
N TYR A 43 -22.69 -1.42 6.17
CA TYR A 43 -22.91 -2.75 6.75
C TYR A 43 -21.99 -3.84 6.18
N ILE A 44 -21.55 -3.71 4.93
CA ILE A 44 -20.65 -4.67 4.30
C ILE A 44 -19.28 -4.76 5.00
N HIS A 45 -18.94 -3.77 5.81
CA HIS A 45 -17.67 -3.71 6.56
C HIS A 45 -17.82 -4.11 8.03
N VAL A 46 -18.96 -3.79 8.65
CA VAL A 46 -19.09 -3.85 10.11
C VAL A 46 -20.17 -4.78 10.63
N ASP A 47 -21.10 -5.23 9.79
CA ASP A 47 -22.21 -6.11 10.17
C ASP A 47 -22.00 -7.51 9.58
N GLU A 48 -21.45 -8.42 10.39
CA GLU A 48 -21.08 -9.77 9.95
C GLU A 48 -22.31 -10.56 9.46
N ASP A 49 -23.45 -10.44 10.11
CA ASP A 49 -24.67 -11.19 9.77
C ASP A 49 -25.22 -10.72 8.41
N ARG A 50 -25.36 -9.41 8.23
CA ARG A 50 -25.83 -8.84 6.97
C ARG A 50 -24.84 -9.05 5.82
N ALA A 51 -23.55 -8.91 6.09
CA ALA A 51 -22.51 -9.12 5.08
C ALA A 51 -22.45 -10.58 4.60
N ALA A 52 -22.75 -11.54 5.47
CA ALA A 52 -22.78 -12.96 5.11
C ALA A 52 -23.84 -13.27 4.04
N GLU A 53 -24.91 -12.47 3.96
CA GLU A 53 -25.98 -12.61 2.97
C GLU A 53 -25.63 -11.96 1.61
N THR A 54 -24.53 -11.21 1.54
CA THR A 54 -24.06 -10.60 0.29
C THR A 54 -23.27 -11.60 -0.57
N PRO A 55 -23.02 -11.28 -1.85
CA PRO A 55 -22.15 -12.12 -2.69
C PRO A 55 -20.74 -12.30 -2.13
N PHE A 56 -20.29 -11.45 -1.21
CA PHE A 56 -18.99 -11.59 -0.54
C PHE A 56 -18.98 -12.73 0.48
N GLY A 57 -20.12 -13.05 1.08
CA GLY A 57 -20.25 -14.12 2.08
C GLY A 57 -19.64 -13.81 3.44
N ALA A 58 -19.07 -12.64 3.62
CA ALA A 58 -18.42 -12.15 4.85
C ALA A 58 -18.28 -10.63 4.78
N THR A 59 -17.89 -9.99 5.87
CA THR A 59 -17.46 -8.59 5.82
C THR A 59 -16.19 -8.45 4.99
N ILE A 60 -16.03 -7.29 4.38
CA ILE A 60 -14.86 -6.93 3.59
C ILE A 60 -14.20 -5.67 4.14
N ALA A 61 -12.88 -5.58 3.99
CA ALA A 61 -12.15 -4.37 4.31
C ALA A 61 -12.58 -3.22 3.40
N HIS A 62 -12.59 -2.00 3.94
CA HIS A 62 -12.71 -0.81 3.10
C HIS A 62 -11.54 -0.78 2.11
N GLY A 63 -11.80 -0.44 0.87
CA GLY A 63 -10.73 -0.22 -0.11
C GLY A 63 -9.72 0.81 0.40
N PHE A 64 -10.20 1.89 1.02
CA PHE A 64 -9.35 2.92 1.61
C PHE A 64 -8.53 2.41 2.82
N LEU A 65 -9.00 1.43 3.57
CA LEU A 65 -8.19 0.78 4.60
C LEU A 65 -6.99 0.08 3.96
N THR A 66 -7.24 -0.77 2.96
CA THR A 66 -6.18 -1.49 2.26
C THR A 66 -5.19 -0.52 1.61
N LEU A 67 -5.68 0.56 0.99
CA LEU A 67 -4.83 1.61 0.44
C LEU A 67 -3.98 2.29 1.52
N SER A 68 -4.56 2.60 2.67
CA SER A 68 -3.87 3.23 3.79
C SER A 68 -2.75 2.35 4.36
N LEU A 69 -2.84 1.03 4.20
CA LEU A 69 -1.79 0.09 4.64
C LEU A 69 -0.51 0.20 3.82
N LEU A 70 -0.50 0.88 2.68
CA LEU A 70 0.71 1.06 1.87
C LEU A 70 1.85 1.68 2.68
N SER A 71 1.57 2.60 3.58
CA SER A 71 2.60 3.20 4.46
C SER A 71 3.24 2.16 5.38
N LYS A 72 2.44 1.31 6.00
CA LYS A 72 2.94 0.20 6.83
C LYS A 72 3.72 -0.79 5.97
N LEU A 73 3.16 -1.22 4.85
CA LEU A 73 3.77 -2.20 3.96
C LEU A 73 5.10 -1.68 3.41
N SER A 74 5.20 -0.41 3.05
CA SER A 74 6.47 0.17 2.60
C SER A 74 7.55 0.17 3.68
N SER A 75 7.17 0.28 4.95
CA SER A 75 8.11 0.20 6.07
C SER A 75 8.60 -1.23 6.32
N MET A 76 7.87 -2.23 5.81
CA MET A 76 8.16 -3.66 5.94
C MET A 76 8.93 -4.21 4.73
N ASN A 77 9.98 -3.53 4.28
CA ASN A 77 10.76 -3.96 3.11
C ASN A 77 10.08 -3.67 1.76
N GLY A 78 9.14 -2.75 1.74
CA GLY A 78 8.48 -2.32 0.50
C GLY A 78 9.07 -1.03 -0.03
N GLY A 79 9.48 -1.04 -1.29
CA GLY A 79 9.96 0.15 -1.95
C GLY A 79 11.42 0.51 -1.66
N ILE A 80 11.89 1.50 -2.38
CA ILE A 80 13.24 2.04 -2.24
C ILE A 80 13.26 3.08 -1.12
N LYS A 81 14.33 3.05 -0.32
CA LYS A 81 14.65 4.07 0.67
C LYS A 81 15.97 4.73 0.30
N LEU A 82 15.95 6.04 0.17
CA LEU A 82 17.18 6.78 -0.06
C LEU A 82 18.03 6.86 1.21
N LYS A 83 19.33 6.67 1.07
CA LYS A 83 20.27 6.95 2.17
C LYS A 83 20.19 8.42 2.58
N ASN A 84 20.47 8.69 3.84
CA ASN A 84 20.37 10.02 4.43
C ASN A 84 18.96 10.65 4.36
N SER A 85 17.93 9.82 4.15
CA SER A 85 16.55 10.29 4.22
C SER A 85 16.21 10.72 5.64
N VAL A 86 15.67 11.93 5.77
CA VAL A 86 15.23 12.52 7.05
C VAL A 86 13.72 12.61 7.15
N MET A 87 13.02 12.53 6.01
CA MET A 87 11.56 12.63 5.97
C MET A 87 11.00 11.97 4.71
N GLY A 88 9.91 11.23 4.88
CA GLY A 88 9.08 10.75 3.78
C GLY A 88 7.69 11.37 3.88
N ILE A 89 7.21 11.92 2.79
CA ILE A 89 5.90 12.57 2.71
C ILE A 89 5.04 11.83 1.69
N ASN A 90 3.84 11.45 2.09
CA ASN A 90 2.85 10.89 1.18
C ASN A 90 2.38 12.02 0.24
N TYR A 91 2.80 11.97 -1.01
CA TYR A 91 2.54 13.04 -1.98
C TYR A 91 1.21 12.85 -2.70
N GLY A 92 0.92 11.63 -3.12
CA GLY A 92 -0.32 11.34 -3.83
C GLY A 92 -0.30 10.03 -4.62
N LEU A 93 -1.28 9.91 -5.47
CA LEU A 93 -1.50 8.74 -6.32
C LEU A 93 -1.93 9.23 -7.72
N ASP A 94 -1.30 8.71 -8.76
CA ASP A 94 -1.71 9.02 -10.14
C ASP A 94 -2.83 8.10 -10.61
N LYS A 95 -2.87 6.87 -10.08
CA LYS A 95 -3.87 5.89 -10.45
C LYS A 95 -4.10 4.94 -9.28
N VAL A 96 -5.37 4.61 -9.03
CA VAL A 96 -5.76 3.57 -8.07
C VAL A 96 -6.93 2.80 -8.64
N ARG A 97 -6.88 1.46 -8.52
CA ARG A 97 -8.03 0.58 -8.81
C ARG A 97 -8.14 -0.46 -7.72
N PHE A 98 -9.32 -0.58 -7.16
CA PHE A 98 -9.67 -1.65 -6.23
C PHE A 98 -10.21 -2.82 -7.05
N VAL A 99 -9.40 -3.86 -7.24
CA VAL A 99 -9.68 -4.94 -8.19
C VAL A 99 -10.51 -6.05 -7.56
N SER A 100 -10.14 -6.50 -6.36
CA SER A 100 -10.83 -7.57 -5.66
C SER A 100 -11.14 -7.18 -4.21
N PRO A 101 -12.29 -7.62 -3.67
CA PRO A 101 -12.61 -7.39 -2.27
C PRO A 101 -11.65 -8.15 -1.36
N VAL A 102 -11.26 -7.54 -0.26
CA VAL A 102 -10.46 -8.18 0.79
C VAL A 102 -11.41 -8.62 1.90
N LYS A 103 -11.71 -9.89 1.97
CA LYS A 103 -12.56 -10.45 3.02
C LYS A 103 -11.86 -10.36 4.37
N VAL A 104 -12.64 -10.21 5.43
CA VAL A 104 -12.14 -10.23 6.80
C VAL A 104 -11.26 -11.46 7.03
N ASN A 105 -10.17 -11.28 7.80
CA ASN A 105 -9.16 -12.29 8.10
C ASN A 105 -8.30 -12.74 6.91
N SER A 106 -8.42 -12.10 5.74
CA SER A 106 -7.49 -12.31 4.65
C SER A 106 -6.12 -11.74 4.99
N ARG A 107 -5.08 -12.34 4.40
CA ARG A 107 -3.71 -11.80 4.47
C ARG A 107 -3.36 -11.12 3.16
N VAL A 108 -2.73 -9.96 3.24
CA VAL A 108 -2.29 -9.17 2.08
C VAL A 108 -0.80 -8.88 2.16
N ARG A 109 -0.17 -8.68 1.01
CA ARG A 109 1.21 -8.20 0.89
C ARG A 109 1.33 -7.27 -0.30
N ALA A 110 2.38 -6.47 -0.34
CA ALA A 110 2.61 -5.54 -1.43
C ALA A 110 3.90 -5.82 -2.19
N ARG A 111 3.83 -5.71 -3.52
CA ARG A 111 4.97 -5.64 -4.43
C ARG A 111 5.17 -4.20 -4.86
N PHE A 112 6.42 -3.77 -4.87
CA PHE A 112 6.80 -2.42 -5.27
C PHE A 112 7.76 -2.48 -6.46
N GLU A 113 7.44 -1.76 -7.52
CA GLU A 113 8.29 -1.54 -8.68
C GLU A 113 8.59 -0.04 -8.78
N LEU A 114 9.86 0.33 -8.84
CA LEU A 114 10.24 1.73 -8.99
C LEU A 114 10.05 2.18 -10.44
N ILE A 115 9.23 3.19 -10.66
CA ILE A 115 8.92 3.70 -12.00
C ILE A 115 9.72 4.95 -12.33
N SER A 116 9.80 5.89 -11.39
CA SER A 116 10.52 7.14 -11.60
C SER A 116 11.06 7.70 -10.31
N ALA A 117 12.12 8.49 -10.45
CA ALA A 117 12.71 9.28 -9.37
C ALA A 117 13.10 10.64 -9.96
N GLU A 118 12.58 11.70 -9.40
CA GLU A 118 12.77 13.07 -9.91
C GLU A 118 13.10 14.03 -8.78
N GLU A 119 14.18 14.78 -8.92
CA GLU A 119 14.49 15.87 -8.00
C GLU A 119 13.62 17.08 -8.34
N LYS A 120 12.69 17.42 -7.45
CA LYS A 120 11.77 18.55 -7.63
C LYS A 120 12.38 19.88 -7.22
N LYS A 121 13.21 19.84 -6.19
CA LYS A 121 14.04 20.93 -5.70
C LYS A 121 15.21 20.31 -4.93
N PRO A 122 16.29 21.04 -4.63
CA PRO A 122 17.46 20.46 -3.98
C PRO A 122 17.09 19.61 -2.76
N LYS A 123 17.58 18.36 -2.73
CA LYS A 123 17.35 17.37 -1.65
C LYS A 123 15.92 16.87 -1.49
N HIS A 124 15.03 17.15 -2.44
CA HIS A 124 13.64 16.69 -2.45
C HIS A 124 13.39 15.83 -3.68
N TYR A 125 13.22 14.53 -3.47
CA TYR A 125 13.05 13.54 -4.55
C TYR A 125 11.65 12.96 -4.54
N LEU A 126 10.96 13.09 -5.67
CA LEU A 126 9.66 12.46 -5.90
C LEU A 126 9.90 11.06 -6.48
N LEU A 127 9.55 10.04 -5.73
CA LEU A 127 9.63 8.65 -6.16
C LEU A 127 8.24 8.13 -6.50
N LYS A 128 8.09 7.50 -7.66
CA LYS A 128 6.87 6.84 -8.08
C LYS A 128 7.09 5.34 -8.10
N HIS A 129 6.21 4.62 -7.43
CA HIS A 129 6.18 3.16 -7.44
C HIS A 129 4.86 2.67 -8.04
N ASN A 130 4.93 1.64 -8.89
CA ASN A 130 3.77 0.77 -9.10
C ASN A 130 3.67 -0.16 -7.89
N VAL A 131 2.51 -0.17 -7.26
CA VAL A 131 2.25 -1.02 -6.11
C VAL A 131 1.11 -1.97 -6.44
N THR A 132 1.34 -3.26 -6.22
CA THR A 132 0.33 -4.31 -6.33
C THR A 132 0.13 -4.90 -4.94
N VAL A 133 -1.08 -4.82 -4.40
CA VAL A 133 -1.43 -5.48 -3.14
C VAL A 133 -2.10 -6.80 -3.46
N GLU A 134 -1.44 -7.89 -3.11
CA GLU A 134 -1.92 -9.25 -3.32
C GLU A 134 -2.74 -9.75 -2.12
N ILE A 135 -3.69 -10.63 -2.38
CA ILE A 135 -4.45 -11.36 -1.35
C ILE A 135 -4.01 -12.82 -1.39
N GLU A 136 -3.62 -13.38 -0.25
CA GLU A 136 -3.21 -14.78 -0.17
C GLU A 136 -4.31 -15.72 -0.66
N GLY A 137 -3.95 -16.61 -1.59
CA GLY A 137 -4.88 -17.58 -2.16
C GLY A 137 -5.84 -17.03 -3.22
N VAL A 138 -5.72 -15.76 -3.61
CA VAL A 138 -6.54 -15.12 -4.62
C VAL A 138 -5.67 -14.67 -5.79
N GLU A 139 -6.06 -15.03 -7.01
CA GLU A 139 -5.26 -14.73 -8.20
C GLU A 139 -5.21 -13.23 -8.50
N LYS A 140 -6.37 -12.55 -8.46
CA LYS A 140 -6.45 -11.11 -8.73
C LYS A 140 -6.04 -10.30 -7.50
N PRO A 141 -5.30 -9.20 -7.68
CA PRO A 141 -4.88 -8.37 -6.56
C PRO A 141 -6.06 -7.65 -5.87
N ALA A 142 -5.85 -7.24 -4.63
CA ALA A 142 -6.77 -6.35 -3.93
C ALA A 142 -6.83 -4.98 -4.59
N LEU A 143 -5.67 -4.40 -4.85
CA LEU A 143 -5.54 -3.11 -5.53
C LEU A 143 -4.24 -3.01 -6.31
N ILE A 144 -4.26 -2.11 -7.28
CA ILE A 144 -3.09 -1.61 -7.98
C ILE A 144 -3.07 -0.09 -7.84
N ALA A 145 -1.89 0.48 -7.64
CA ALA A 145 -1.73 1.92 -7.48
C ALA A 145 -0.40 2.41 -8.05
N GLU A 146 -0.41 3.62 -8.60
CA GLU A 146 0.79 4.39 -8.88
C GLU A 146 0.96 5.40 -7.75
N TRP A 147 1.85 5.07 -6.81
CA TRP A 147 2.01 5.82 -5.56
C TRP A 147 3.23 6.72 -5.60
N LEU A 148 3.02 7.98 -5.23
CA LEU A 148 4.02 9.04 -5.21
C LEU A 148 4.39 9.39 -3.77
N GLY A 149 5.67 9.27 -3.47
CA GLY A 149 6.25 9.67 -2.19
C GLY A 149 7.35 10.70 -2.39
N MET A 150 7.34 11.77 -1.58
CA MET A 150 8.41 12.74 -1.54
C MET A 150 9.40 12.35 -0.46
N THR A 151 10.65 12.14 -0.83
CA THR A 151 11.74 11.87 0.13
C THR A 151 12.62 13.09 0.24
N VAL A 152 12.84 13.54 1.47
CA VAL A 152 13.76 14.61 1.79
C VAL A 152 15.04 14.00 2.36
N VAL A 153 16.19 14.38 1.82
CA VAL A 153 17.51 13.93 2.27
C VAL A 153 18.31 15.08 2.89
N GLN A 154 19.33 14.74 3.71
CA GLN A 154 20.26 15.71 4.28
C GLN A 154 21.20 16.32 3.25
#